data_24417e7734e3e15719534777894dd968
#
_entry.id   24417e7734e3e15719534777894dd968
#
_cell.length_a   1.000
_cell.length_b   1.000
_cell.length_c   1.000
_cell.angle_alpha   90.00
_cell.angle_beta   90.00
_cell.angle_gamma   90.00
#
_symmetry.space_group_name_H-M   'P 1'
#
loop_
_entity.id
_entity.type
_entity.pdbx_description
1 polymer ?
#
loop_
_entity_poly.entity_id
_entity_poly.type
_entity_poly.pdbx_seq_one_letter_code
_entity_poly.pdbx_strand_id
1 'polypeptide(L)'
;MTIYPAIDLKDGKAVRLTKGVMESAKIYSDTPWELVKTFEKMGAEWVHLVDLNGAFAGEPKNLEQIRAIRANCNVKLQLGGGIRDEATIQRYLELGIDRLILGSIALRDPEFVKSMAAKYPIVVGIDAIDGYVAVEGWGEVSSMKATDLARAFADAGVEAIICTDVGRDGTLSGVNVDFTLEIARASGIATIASGGVKDDSDIVALQKSGEVSGVIIGKAFYEGRINLNNFF
;
A
#
# COMPACT_ATOMS: atom_id res chain seq x y z
N MET A 1 -5.45 8.38 13.31
CA MET A 1 -5.16 8.02 11.89
C MET A 1 -3.72 7.54 11.83
N THR A 2 -3.49 6.34 11.32
CA THR A 2 -2.16 5.70 11.27
C THR A 2 -1.36 6.21 10.06
N ILE A 3 -0.07 6.48 10.27
CA ILE A 3 0.87 6.83 9.20
C ILE A 3 1.66 5.59 8.82
N TYR A 4 1.73 5.31 7.52
CA TYR A 4 2.44 4.18 6.93
C TYR A 4 3.60 4.68 6.07
N PRO A 5 4.83 4.83 6.60
CA PRO A 5 5.99 5.04 5.74
C PRO A 5 6.12 3.88 4.75
N ALA A 6 6.44 4.17 3.49
CA ALA A 6 6.45 3.18 2.44
C ALA A 6 7.87 2.88 1.92
N ILE A 7 8.13 1.58 1.69
CA ILE A 7 9.32 1.07 1.02
C ILE A 7 8.87 0.23 -0.17
N ASP A 8 9.15 0.69 -1.37
CA ASP A 8 8.98 -0.10 -2.58
C ASP A 8 10.29 -0.79 -2.93
N LEU A 9 10.23 -2.11 -3.14
CA LEU A 9 11.39 -2.93 -3.45
C LEU A 9 11.44 -3.24 -4.96
N LYS A 10 12.55 -2.87 -5.59
CA LYS A 10 12.88 -3.20 -6.97
C LYS A 10 14.33 -3.62 -7.06
N ASP A 11 14.56 -4.81 -7.61
CA ASP A 11 15.91 -5.36 -7.80
C ASP A 11 16.76 -5.32 -6.51
N GLY A 12 16.13 -5.63 -5.38
CA GLY A 12 16.76 -5.64 -4.06
C GLY A 12 16.95 -4.29 -3.38
N LYS A 13 16.51 -3.19 -3.98
CA LYS A 13 16.72 -1.81 -3.51
C LYS A 13 15.41 -1.13 -3.15
N ALA A 14 15.48 -0.14 -2.26
CA ALA A 14 14.36 0.76 -1.99
C ALA A 14 14.29 1.85 -3.05
N VAL A 15 13.16 1.93 -3.75
CA VAL A 15 12.92 2.87 -4.85
C VAL A 15 11.60 3.61 -4.70
N ARG A 16 11.40 4.64 -5.52
CA ARG A 16 10.07 5.23 -5.76
C ARG A 16 9.87 5.39 -7.27
N LEU A 17 8.69 5.05 -7.72
CA LEU A 17 8.26 5.26 -9.08
C LEU A 17 7.48 6.58 -9.21
N THR A 18 7.27 7.02 -10.43
CA THR A 18 6.32 8.08 -10.76
C THR A 18 5.22 7.46 -11.60
N LYS A 19 3.96 7.48 -11.10
CA LYS A 19 2.79 6.87 -11.74
C LYS A 19 3.00 5.39 -12.13
N GLY A 20 3.73 4.64 -11.30
CA GLY A 20 4.00 3.21 -11.50
C GLY A 20 4.94 2.85 -12.66
N VAL A 21 5.53 3.83 -13.34
CA VAL A 21 6.43 3.57 -14.48
C VAL A 21 7.75 3.01 -13.98
N MET A 22 8.06 1.75 -14.28
CA MET A 22 9.24 1.02 -13.79
C MET A 22 10.57 1.68 -14.18
N GLU A 23 10.63 2.31 -15.36
CA GLU A 23 11.79 3.03 -15.87
C GLU A 23 12.03 4.35 -15.14
N SER A 24 11.02 4.87 -14.46
CA SER A 24 11.12 6.10 -13.63
C SER A 24 11.72 5.85 -12.25
N ALA A 25 12.12 4.61 -11.94
CA ALA A 25 12.60 4.23 -10.62
C ALA A 25 13.80 5.07 -10.18
N LYS A 26 13.61 5.83 -9.10
CA LYS A 26 14.69 6.52 -8.39
C LYS A 26 15.05 5.71 -7.16
N ILE A 27 16.34 5.35 -7.04
CA ILE A 27 16.86 4.60 -5.90
C ILE A 27 17.10 5.57 -4.73
N TYR A 28 16.60 5.21 -3.55
CA TYR A 28 16.81 5.96 -2.32
C TYR A 28 17.65 5.20 -1.29
N SER A 29 17.71 3.87 -1.39
CA SER A 29 18.56 3.06 -0.53
C SER A 29 18.91 1.72 -1.18
N ASP A 30 20.18 1.34 -1.06
CA ASP A 30 20.66 -0.01 -1.39
C ASP A 30 20.45 -1.00 -0.23
N THR A 31 20.07 -0.51 0.95
CA THR A 31 19.89 -1.26 2.19
C THR A 31 18.51 -1.00 2.81
N PRO A 32 17.42 -1.55 2.22
CA PRO A 32 16.05 -1.27 2.68
C PRO A 32 15.79 -1.63 4.16
N TRP A 33 16.55 -2.58 4.71
CA TRP A 33 16.48 -2.93 6.14
C TRP A 33 17.02 -1.84 7.09
N GLU A 34 17.92 -0.96 6.65
CA GLU A 34 18.33 0.20 7.44
C GLU A 34 17.25 1.30 7.41
N LEU A 35 16.50 1.37 6.33
CA LEU A 35 15.39 2.32 6.19
C LEU A 35 14.26 2.02 7.17
N VAL A 36 13.90 0.74 7.33
CA VAL A 36 12.85 0.35 8.28
C VAL A 36 13.27 0.64 9.73
N LYS A 37 14.55 0.47 10.08
CA LYS A 37 15.07 0.89 11.39
C LYS A 37 14.93 2.40 11.61
N THR A 38 15.12 3.17 10.54
CA THR A 38 14.95 4.64 10.61
C THR A 38 13.50 4.99 10.92
N PHE A 39 12.54 4.35 10.26
CA PHE A 39 11.13 4.56 10.54
C PHE A 39 10.74 4.11 11.96
N GLU A 40 11.24 2.97 12.42
CA GLU A 40 11.02 2.52 13.79
C GLU A 40 11.54 3.51 14.82
N LYS A 41 12.75 4.06 14.64
CA LYS A 41 13.33 5.07 15.52
C LYS A 41 12.55 6.39 15.51
N MET A 42 11.88 6.73 14.44
CA MET A 42 10.98 7.88 14.34
C MET A 42 9.66 7.67 15.08
N GLY A 43 9.31 6.41 15.43
CA GLY A 43 8.08 6.07 16.15
C GLY A 43 7.01 5.41 15.28
N ALA A 44 7.32 4.98 14.06
CA ALA A 44 6.37 4.29 13.19
C ALA A 44 5.88 3.00 13.83
N GLU A 45 4.56 2.82 13.91
CA GLU A 45 3.93 1.57 14.34
C GLU A 45 3.82 0.55 13.19
N TRP A 46 3.68 1.05 11.98
CA TRP A 46 3.54 0.28 10.76
C TRP A 46 4.48 0.76 9.66
N VAL A 47 4.92 -0.17 8.81
CA VAL A 47 5.60 0.14 7.54
C VAL A 47 4.89 -0.59 6.40
N HIS A 48 4.67 0.12 5.31
CA HIS A 48 4.08 -0.41 4.08
C HIS A 48 5.18 -0.85 3.11
N LEU A 49 5.14 -2.10 2.69
CA LEU A 49 6.09 -2.70 1.76
C LEU A 49 5.41 -3.10 0.45
N VAL A 50 6.10 -2.88 -0.66
CA VAL A 50 5.67 -3.39 -1.97
C VAL A 50 6.82 -4.12 -2.66
N ASP A 51 6.62 -5.38 -3.04
CA ASP A 51 7.49 -6.09 -3.97
C ASP A 51 7.10 -5.73 -5.40
N LEU A 52 7.73 -4.68 -5.97
CA LEU A 52 7.42 -4.21 -7.32
C LEU A 52 7.72 -5.27 -8.39
N ASN A 53 8.85 -5.97 -8.29
CA ASN A 53 9.15 -7.06 -9.22
C ASN A 53 8.11 -8.18 -9.10
N GLY A 54 7.66 -8.49 -7.86
CA GLY A 54 6.60 -9.46 -7.61
C GLY A 54 5.26 -9.04 -8.20
N ALA A 55 4.90 -7.76 -8.13
CA ALA A 55 3.66 -7.24 -8.71
C ALA A 55 3.55 -7.54 -10.22
N PHE A 56 4.65 -7.38 -10.94
CA PHE A 56 4.72 -7.68 -12.38
C PHE A 56 4.85 -9.17 -12.68
N ALA A 57 5.66 -9.91 -11.90
CA ALA A 57 5.89 -11.33 -12.11
C ALA A 57 4.74 -12.23 -11.63
N GLY A 58 3.92 -11.75 -10.69
CA GLY A 58 2.86 -12.52 -10.05
C GLY A 58 3.36 -13.56 -9.03
N GLU A 59 4.59 -13.41 -8.58
CA GLU A 59 5.24 -14.26 -7.57
C GLU A 59 6.30 -13.46 -6.79
N PRO A 60 6.66 -13.84 -5.56
CA PRO A 60 7.69 -13.15 -4.77
C PRO A 60 9.04 -13.06 -5.49
N LYS A 61 9.62 -11.85 -5.55
CA LYS A 61 10.93 -11.58 -6.17
C LYS A 61 11.97 -11.01 -5.21
N ASN A 62 11.54 -10.21 -4.21
CA ASN A 62 12.44 -9.58 -3.24
C ASN A 62 12.37 -10.25 -1.85
N LEU A 63 12.20 -11.57 -1.79
CA LEU A 63 11.98 -12.31 -0.55
C LEU A 63 13.12 -12.17 0.45
N GLU A 64 14.37 -12.13 -0.02
CA GLU A 64 15.56 -11.99 0.87
C GLU A 64 15.58 -10.60 1.52
N GLN A 65 15.25 -9.55 0.78
CA GLN A 65 15.15 -8.19 1.30
C GLN A 65 14.02 -8.06 2.31
N ILE A 66 12.87 -8.66 2.05
CA ILE A 66 11.73 -8.69 2.96
C ILE A 66 12.10 -9.43 4.25
N ARG A 67 12.82 -10.55 4.16
CA ARG A 67 13.36 -11.27 5.31
C ARG A 67 14.33 -10.40 6.11
N ALA A 68 15.25 -9.70 5.44
CA ALA A 68 16.20 -8.81 6.07
C ALA A 68 15.50 -7.63 6.76
N ILE A 69 14.46 -7.05 6.14
CA ILE A 69 13.61 -6.01 6.75
C ILE A 69 13.00 -6.54 8.05
N ARG A 70 12.32 -7.69 8.00
CA ARG A 70 11.67 -8.28 9.20
C ARG A 70 12.68 -8.56 10.31
N ALA A 71 13.85 -9.08 9.98
CA ALA A 71 14.89 -9.38 10.95
C ALA A 71 15.49 -8.14 11.63
N ASN A 72 15.28 -6.96 11.10
CA ASN A 72 15.89 -5.70 11.56
C ASN A 72 14.89 -4.69 12.17
N CYS A 73 13.63 -5.07 12.40
CA CYS A 73 12.64 -4.19 13.03
C CYS A 73 11.62 -4.99 13.85
N ASN A 74 10.88 -4.29 14.72
CA ASN A 74 9.74 -4.84 15.48
C ASN A 74 8.42 -4.18 15.10
N VAL A 75 8.44 -3.18 14.22
CA VAL A 75 7.23 -2.53 13.72
C VAL A 75 6.37 -3.53 12.94
N LYS A 76 5.08 -3.28 12.88
CA LYS A 76 4.18 -4.07 12.05
C LYS A 76 4.42 -3.79 10.58
N LEU A 77 4.37 -4.85 9.78
CA LEU A 77 4.62 -4.80 8.35
C LEU A 77 3.38 -5.21 7.57
N GLN A 78 2.96 -4.38 6.61
CA GLN A 78 2.00 -4.78 5.58
C GLN A 78 2.71 -4.87 4.23
N LEU A 79 2.44 -5.94 3.48
CA LEU A 79 3.15 -6.24 2.25
C LEU A 79 2.19 -6.53 1.10
N GLY A 80 2.42 -5.88 -0.04
CA GLY A 80 1.78 -6.17 -1.32
C GLY A 80 2.81 -6.47 -2.41
N GLY A 81 2.30 -6.87 -3.57
CA GLY A 81 3.11 -7.14 -4.76
C GLY A 81 3.09 -8.62 -5.18
N GLY A 82 2.22 -8.97 -6.12
CA GLY A 82 2.19 -10.29 -6.77
C GLY A 82 1.62 -11.44 -5.95
N ILE A 83 0.88 -11.16 -4.87
CA ILE A 83 0.25 -12.22 -4.05
C ILE A 83 -1.04 -12.67 -4.75
N ARG A 84 -1.07 -13.93 -5.20
CA ARG A 84 -2.16 -14.48 -6.01
C ARG A 84 -2.68 -15.84 -5.55
N ASP A 85 -2.08 -16.45 -4.53
CA ASP A 85 -2.46 -17.76 -4.01
C ASP A 85 -2.25 -17.87 -2.49
N GLU A 86 -2.87 -18.88 -1.88
CA GLU A 86 -2.82 -19.12 -0.44
C GLU A 86 -1.43 -19.53 0.04
N ALA A 87 -0.65 -20.23 -0.78
CA ALA A 87 0.71 -20.66 -0.42
C ALA A 87 1.65 -19.45 -0.26
N THR A 88 1.51 -18.45 -1.13
CA THR A 88 2.25 -17.19 -1.02
C THR A 88 1.84 -16.39 0.24
N ILE A 89 0.53 -16.37 0.57
CA ILE A 89 0.01 -15.77 1.80
C ILE A 89 0.66 -16.41 3.02
N GLN A 90 0.61 -17.73 3.12
CA GLN A 90 1.18 -18.49 4.24
C GLN A 90 2.68 -18.24 4.36
N ARG A 91 3.41 -18.27 3.24
CA ARG A 91 4.85 -18.03 3.21
C ARG A 91 5.25 -16.67 3.78
N TYR A 92 4.52 -15.61 3.47
CA TYR A 92 4.81 -14.28 4.01
C TYR A 92 4.41 -14.16 5.49
N LEU A 93 3.31 -14.79 5.92
CA LEU A 93 2.93 -14.82 7.34
C LEU A 93 3.94 -15.59 8.18
N GLU A 94 4.44 -16.73 7.70
CA GLU A 94 5.53 -17.51 8.35
C GLU A 94 6.82 -16.70 8.45
N LEU A 95 7.04 -15.78 7.51
CA LEU A 95 8.19 -14.88 7.52
C LEU A 95 8.03 -13.72 8.54
N GLY A 96 6.84 -13.57 9.13
CA GLY A 96 6.54 -12.55 10.12
C GLY A 96 5.95 -11.25 9.57
N ILE A 97 5.39 -11.29 8.36
CA ILE A 97 4.57 -10.16 7.86
C ILE A 97 3.24 -10.17 8.58
N ASP A 98 2.80 -9.02 9.07
CA ASP A 98 1.62 -8.90 9.94
C ASP A 98 0.31 -8.91 9.16
N ARG A 99 0.26 -8.35 7.94
CA ARG A 99 -0.89 -8.44 7.04
C ARG A 99 -0.51 -8.29 5.57
N LEU A 100 -1.33 -8.83 4.69
CA LEU A 100 -1.04 -8.93 3.27
C LEU A 100 -2.04 -8.15 2.42
N ILE A 101 -1.53 -7.51 1.38
CA ILE A 101 -2.31 -6.67 0.49
C ILE A 101 -2.55 -7.42 -0.81
N LEU A 102 -3.82 -7.69 -1.11
CA LEU A 102 -4.27 -8.30 -2.35
C LEU A 102 -4.82 -7.20 -3.26
N GLY A 103 -4.14 -6.95 -4.39
CA GLY A 103 -4.48 -5.92 -5.36
C GLY A 103 -5.26 -6.49 -6.56
N SER A 104 -4.61 -6.72 -7.70
CA SER A 104 -5.25 -7.14 -8.97
C SER A 104 -6.15 -8.37 -8.83
N ILE A 105 -5.81 -9.30 -7.93
CA ILE A 105 -6.63 -10.48 -7.66
C ILE A 105 -8.00 -10.14 -7.06
N ALA A 106 -8.12 -9.00 -6.37
CA ALA A 106 -9.39 -8.57 -5.79
C ALA A 106 -10.46 -8.24 -6.85
N LEU A 107 -10.01 -7.78 -8.03
CA LEU A 107 -10.90 -7.58 -9.18
C LEU A 107 -11.15 -8.89 -9.93
N ARG A 108 -10.12 -9.73 -10.09
CA ARG A 108 -10.19 -10.93 -10.91
C ARG A 108 -10.92 -12.09 -10.27
N ASP A 109 -10.68 -12.28 -8.97
CA ASP A 109 -11.29 -13.34 -8.16
C ASP A 109 -11.64 -12.81 -6.76
N PRO A 110 -12.71 -12.01 -6.64
CA PRO A 110 -13.13 -11.47 -5.36
C PRO A 110 -13.52 -12.56 -4.35
N GLU A 111 -14.04 -13.71 -4.81
CA GLU A 111 -14.43 -14.81 -3.91
C GLU A 111 -13.20 -15.48 -3.27
N PHE A 112 -12.10 -15.63 -4.02
CA PHE A 112 -10.82 -16.05 -3.45
C PHE A 112 -10.38 -15.09 -2.35
N VAL A 113 -10.40 -13.78 -2.60
CA VAL A 113 -9.97 -12.77 -1.61
C VAL A 113 -10.84 -12.81 -0.36
N LYS A 114 -12.17 -12.93 -0.49
CA LYS A 114 -13.08 -13.09 0.64
C LYS A 114 -12.77 -14.36 1.44
N SER A 115 -12.51 -15.48 0.76
CA SER A 115 -12.14 -16.73 1.43
C SER A 115 -10.81 -16.63 2.18
N MET A 116 -9.84 -15.87 1.67
CA MET A 116 -8.58 -15.61 2.35
C MET A 116 -8.75 -14.65 3.52
N ALA A 117 -9.56 -13.60 3.38
CA ALA A 117 -9.86 -12.66 4.47
C ALA A 117 -10.56 -13.32 5.67
N ALA A 118 -11.31 -14.38 5.44
CA ALA A 118 -11.92 -15.17 6.52
C ALA A 118 -10.89 -15.97 7.34
N LYS A 119 -9.66 -16.16 6.84
CA LYS A 119 -8.64 -17.01 7.47
C LYS A 119 -7.39 -16.23 7.88
N TYR A 120 -7.08 -15.17 7.16
CA TYR A 120 -5.80 -14.46 7.24
C TYR A 120 -6.00 -12.94 7.35
N PRO A 121 -5.03 -12.19 7.89
CA PRO A 121 -5.06 -10.73 7.94
C PRO A 121 -4.86 -10.12 6.54
N ILE A 122 -5.95 -9.91 5.83
CA ILE A 122 -5.96 -9.42 4.45
C ILE A 122 -6.41 -7.97 4.38
N VAL A 123 -5.69 -7.21 3.58
CA VAL A 123 -6.02 -5.85 3.12
C VAL A 123 -6.27 -5.90 1.62
N VAL A 124 -7.29 -5.21 1.15
CA VAL A 124 -7.55 -5.07 -0.30
C VAL A 124 -6.89 -3.79 -0.81
N GLY A 125 -6.08 -3.89 -1.86
CA GLY A 125 -5.55 -2.76 -2.61
C GLY A 125 -6.46 -2.42 -3.78
N ILE A 126 -6.95 -1.18 -3.83
CA ILE A 126 -7.73 -0.63 -4.94
C ILE A 126 -6.98 0.55 -5.53
N ASP A 127 -6.30 0.32 -6.62
CA ASP A 127 -5.65 1.36 -7.39
C ASP A 127 -6.59 1.83 -8.48
N ALA A 128 -6.75 3.14 -8.66
CA ALA A 128 -7.73 3.68 -9.61
C ALA A 128 -7.15 4.80 -10.47
N ILE A 129 -7.60 4.83 -11.71
CA ILE A 129 -7.40 5.92 -12.66
C ILE A 129 -8.78 6.46 -13.02
N ASP A 130 -9.01 7.74 -12.77
CA ASP A 130 -10.30 8.43 -13.02
C ASP A 130 -11.50 7.68 -12.40
N GLY A 131 -11.32 7.07 -11.22
CA GLY A 131 -12.35 6.34 -10.48
C GLY A 131 -12.57 4.90 -10.93
N TYR A 132 -11.85 4.41 -11.94
CA TYR A 132 -11.92 3.01 -12.41
C TYR A 132 -10.69 2.21 -11.96
N VAL A 133 -10.92 0.95 -11.59
CA VAL A 133 -9.88 0.06 -11.05
C VAL A 133 -8.81 -0.21 -12.10
N ALA A 134 -7.56 0.03 -11.72
CA ALA A 134 -6.37 -0.32 -12.48
C ALA A 134 -5.73 -1.60 -11.94
N VAL A 135 -5.22 -2.45 -12.81
CA VAL A 135 -4.61 -3.75 -12.49
C VAL A 135 -3.31 -3.94 -13.27
N GLU A 136 -2.60 -5.03 -13.04
CA GLU A 136 -1.36 -5.39 -13.74
C GLU A 136 -0.26 -4.32 -13.63
N GLY A 137 0.01 -3.84 -12.41
CA GLY A 137 0.97 -2.76 -12.21
C GLY A 137 0.56 -1.46 -12.90
N TRP A 138 -0.79 -1.25 -13.00
CA TRP A 138 -1.45 -0.09 -13.61
C TRP A 138 -1.41 -0.05 -15.14
N GLY A 139 -1.02 -1.17 -15.77
CA GLY A 139 -0.99 -1.28 -17.23
C GLY A 139 -2.35 -1.46 -17.89
N GLU A 140 -3.37 -1.82 -17.12
CA GLU A 140 -4.74 -2.04 -17.58
C GLU A 140 -5.73 -1.30 -16.69
N VAL A 141 -6.67 -0.57 -17.29
CA VAL A 141 -7.81 0.07 -16.60
C VAL A 141 -9.08 -0.70 -16.94
N SER A 142 -9.74 -1.18 -15.91
CA SER A 142 -10.99 -1.94 -16.05
C SER A 142 -12.21 -1.03 -16.21
N SER A 143 -13.37 -1.61 -16.53
CA SER A 143 -14.65 -0.91 -16.48
C SER A 143 -15.30 -0.89 -15.08
N MET A 144 -14.68 -1.52 -14.08
CA MET A 144 -15.17 -1.57 -12.70
C MET A 144 -14.89 -0.26 -12.00
N LYS A 145 -15.89 0.36 -11.38
CA LYS A 145 -15.68 1.51 -10.50
C LYS A 145 -15.01 1.06 -9.20
N ALA A 146 -14.08 1.86 -8.72
CA ALA A 146 -13.37 1.59 -7.46
C ALA A 146 -14.32 1.48 -6.25
N THR A 147 -15.37 2.31 -6.22
CA THR A 147 -16.43 2.27 -5.18
C THR A 147 -17.25 0.98 -5.22
N ASP A 148 -17.50 0.42 -6.41
CA ASP A 148 -18.26 -0.82 -6.54
C ASP A 148 -17.42 -2.02 -6.09
N LEU A 149 -16.13 -2.04 -6.43
CA LEU A 149 -15.21 -3.05 -5.93
C LEU A 149 -15.06 -2.95 -4.40
N ALA A 150 -14.92 -1.74 -3.84
CA ALA A 150 -14.85 -1.53 -2.40
C ALA A 150 -16.10 -2.08 -1.68
N ARG A 151 -17.30 -1.79 -2.22
CA ARG A 151 -18.57 -2.27 -1.68
C ARG A 151 -18.67 -3.80 -1.69
N ALA A 152 -18.06 -4.46 -2.68
CA ALA A 152 -18.08 -5.93 -2.77
C ALA A 152 -17.35 -6.62 -1.60
N PHE A 153 -16.52 -5.90 -0.85
CA PHE A 153 -15.79 -6.42 0.30
C PHE A 153 -16.36 -5.97 1.66
N ALA A 154 -17.46 -5.20 1.71
CA ALA A 154 -18.00 -4.59 2.93
C ALA A 154 -18.15 -5.57 4.12
N ASP A 155 -18.60 -6.80 3.85
CA ASP A 155 -18.85 -7.83 4.88
C ASP A 155 -17.89 -9.02 4.78
N ALA A 156 -16.73 -8.85 4.15
CA ALA A 156 -15.82 -9.96 3.83
C ALA A 156 -14.75 -10.25 4.90
N GLY A 157 -14.71 -9.49 6.00
CA GLY A 157 -13.66 -9.63 7.02
C GLY A 157 -12.30 -9.06 6.62
N VAL A 158 -12.26 -8.22 5.57
CA VAL A 158 -11.06 -7.48 5.15
C VAL A 158 -10.69 -6.45 6.22
N GLU A 159 -9.42 -6.39 6.65
CA GLU A 159 -8.99 -5.50 7.74
C GLU A 159 -8.96 -4.02 7.32
N ALA A 160 -8.60 -3.75 6.07
CA ALA A 160 -8.58 -2.40 5.53
C ALA A 160 -8.63 -2.41 4.00
N ILE A 161 -8.98 -1.27 3.42
CA ILE A 161 -8.81 -0.98 2.00
C ILE A 161 -7.73 0.10 1.86
N ILE A 162 -6.71 -0.16 1.06
CA ILE A 162 -5.78 0.87 0.58
C ILE A 162 -6.31 1.35 -0.75
N CYS A 163 -6.59 2.65 -0.87
CA CYS A 163 -7.01 3.23 -2.13
C CYS A 163 -5.96 4.20 -2.66
N THR A 164 -5.48 3.93 -3.88
CA THR A 164 -4.45 4.73 -4.56
C THR A 164 -5.06 5.48 -5.74
N ASP A 165 -4.95 6.82 -5.74
CA ASP A 165 -5.14 7.61 -6.95
C ASP A 165 -3.84 7.54 -7.78
N VAL A 166 -3.83 6.67 -8.79
CA VAL A 166 -2.66 6.41 -9.65
C VAL A 166 -2.23 7.67 -10.40
N GLY A 167 -3.18 8.51 -10.81
CA GLY A 167 -2.88 9.76 -11.49
C GLY A 167 -2.06 10.74 -10.65
N ARG A 168 -2.12 10.62 -9.33
CA ARG A 168 -1.37 11.44 -8.37
C ARG A 168 -0.14 10.75 -7.79
N ASP A 169 -0.04 9.41 -7.90
CA ASP A 169 1.06 8.69 -7.26
C ASP A 169 2.43 9.11 -7.75
N GLY A 170 3.32 9.40 -6.80
CA GLY A 170 4.69 9.88 -7.07
C GLY A 170 4.78 11.30 -7.65
N THR A 171 3.68 12.06 -7.77
CA THR A 171 3.66 13.40 -8.37
C THR A 171 3.82 14.55 -7.36
N LEU A 172 3.59 14.31 -6.06
CA LEU A 172 3.56 15.35 -5.01
C LEU A 172 2.51 16.46 -5.28
N SER A 173 1.39 16.08 -5.90
CA SER A 173 0.32 17.02 -6.28
C SER A 173 -0.78 17.20 -5.23
N GLY A 174 -0.70 16.44 -4.14
CA GLY A 174 -1.69 16.38 -3.08
C GLY A 174 -2.50 15.07 -3.12
N VAL A 175 -2.85 14.54 -1.93
CA VAL A 175 -3.67 13.34 -1.80
C VAL A 175 -5.11 13.61 -2.27
N ASN A 176 -5.76 12.60 -2.85
CA ASN A 176 -7.16 12.70 -3.26
C ASN A 176 -8.10 12.37 -2.08
N VAL A 177 -8.39 13.37 -1.26
CA VAL A 177 -9.25 13.22 -0.06
C VAL A 177 -10.64 12.74 -0.44
N ASP A 178 -11.26 13.36 -1.46
CA ASP A 178 -12.63 13.04 -1.87
C ASP A 178 -12.75 11.59 -2.34
N PHE A 179 -11.85 11.13 -3.18
CA PHE A 179 -11.80 9.75 -3.63
C PHE A 179 -11.63 8.77 -2.45
N THR A 180 -10.75 9.08 -1.49
CA THR A 180 -10.56 8.25 -0.29
C THR A 180 -11.84 8.16 0.52
N LEU A 181 -12.56 9.27 0.70
CA LEU A 181 -13.84 9.31 1.41
C LEU A 181 -14.95 8.53 0.69
N GLU A 182 -15.00 8.61 -0.64
CA GLU A 182 -15.94 7.82 -1.44
C GLU A 182 -15.74 6.31 -1.23
N ILE A 183 -14.49 5.85 -1.20
CA ILE A 183 -14.15 4.44 -0.93
C ILE A 183 -14.54 4.04 0.50
N ALA A 184 -14.19 4.88 1.50
CA ALA A 184 -14.51 4.63 2.90
C ALA A 184 -16.03 4.48 3.12
N ARG A 185 -16.81 5.39 2.55
CA ARG A 185 -18.28 5.39 2.66
C ARG A 185 -18.93 4.25 1.88
N ALA A 186 -18.37 3.88 0.72
CA ALA A 186 -18.90 2.80 -0.10
C ALA A 186 -18.73 1.43 0.57
N SER A 187 -17.61 1.21 1.27
CA SER A 187 -17.27 -0.08 1.88
C SER A 187 -17.65 -0.19 3.36
N GLY A 188 -17.60 0.92 4.10
CA GLY A 188 -17.65 0.91 5.57
C GLY A 188 -16.43 0.29 6.24
N ILE A 189 -15.36 -0.02 5.48
CA ILE A 189 -14.11 -0.63 5.95
C ILE A 189 -13.10 0.46 6.28
N ALA A 190 -12.20 0.21 7.24
CA ALA A 190 -11.05 1.07 7.51
C ALA A 190 -10.29 1.38 6.22
N THR A 191 -10.19 2.65 5.84
CA THR A 191 -9.63 3.06 4.55
C THR A 191 -8.33 3.82 4.73
N ILE A 192 -7.32 3.46 3.95
CA ILE A 192 -5.98 4.02 3.95
C ILE A 192 -5.76 4.76 2.64
N ALA A 193 -5.51 6.07 2.72
CA ALA A 193 -5.20 6.89 1.56
C ALA A 193 -3.81 6.59 0.99
N SER A 194 -3.68 6.60 -0.33
CA SER A 194 -2.41 6.40 -1.02
C SER A 194 -2.35 7.23 -2.31
N GLY A 195 -1.14 7.65 -2.67
CA GLY A 195 -0.87 8.39 -3.89
C GLY A 195 -0.96 9.91 -3.72
N GLY A 196 0.09 10.61 -4.14
CA GLY A 196 0.08 12.06 -4.31
C GLY A 196 0.43 12.91 -3.09
N VAL A 197 0.50 12.36 -1.88
CA VAL A 197 0.83 13.14 -0.68
C VAL A 197 2.03 14.05 -0.94
N LYS A 198 1.86 15.35 -0.68
CA LYS A 198 2.88 16.38 -0.99
C LYS A 198 3.58 16.94 0.25
N ASP A 199 2.83 17.19 1.33
CA ASP A 199 3.32 17.83 2.56
C ASP A 199 2.38 17.57 3.76
N ASP A 200 2.69 18.15 4.92
CA ASP A 200 1.94 18.01 6.17
C ASP A 200 0.46 18.41 6.02
N SER A 201 0.13 19.33 5.12
CA SER A 201 -1.26 19.80 4.94
C SER A 201 -2.20 18.69 4.46
N ASP A 202 -1.70 17.75 3.67
CA ASP A 202 -2.48 16.59 3.22
C ASP A 202 -2.82 15.65 4.38
N ILE A 203 -1.86 15.42 5.29
CA ILE A 203 -2.09 14.59 6.48
C ILE A 203 -3.16 15.24 7.38
N VAL A 204 -3.05 16.55 7.58
CA VAL A 204 -4.02 17.33 8.38
C VAL A 204 -5.40 17.30 7.73
N ALA A 205 -5.50 17.39 6.39
CA ALA A 205 -6.77 17.32 5.69
C ALA A 205 -7.46 15.95 5.87
N LEU A 206 -6.70 14.85 5.76
CA LEU A 206 -7.21 13.51 6.00
C LEU A 206 -7.64 13.30 7.46
N GLN A 207 -6.86 13.80 8.43
CA GLN A 207 -7.22 13.73 9.86
C GLN A 207 -8.52 14.48 10.15
N LYS A 208 -8.69 15.67 9.59
CA LYS A 208 -9.91 16.49 9.78
C LYS A 208 -11.16 15.85 9.20
N SER A 209 -11.05 14.97 8.20
CA SER A 209 -12.20 14.26 7.67
C SER A 209 -12.87 13.35 8.69
N GLY A 210 -12.10 12.81 9.64
CA GLY A 210 -12.58 11.88 10.67
C GLY A 210 -12.97 10.48 10.16
N GLU A 211 -12.93 10.24 8.85
CA GLU A 211 -13.39 9.01 8.22
C GLU A 211 -12.24 8.15 7.64
N VAL A 212 -11.02 8.70 7.56
CA VAL A 212 -9.85 8.01 7.02
C VAL A 212 -9.02 7.39 8.14
N SER A 213 -8.73 6.09 8.04
CA SER A 213 -8.04 5.33 9.07
C SER A 213 -6.52 5.45 9.00
N GLY A 214 -5.98 5.74 7.83
CA GLY A 214 -4.54 5.85 7.65
C GLY A 214 -4.13 6.51 6.33
N VAL A 215 -2.82 6.80 6.22
CA VAL A 215 -2.22 7.33 4.99
C VAL A 215 -0.85 6.75 4.75
N ILE A 216 -0.57 6.37 3.50
CA ILE A 216 0.74 5.90 3.06
C ILE A 216 1.58 7.09 2.62
N ILE A 217 2.78 7.22 3.20
CA ILE A 217 3.73 8.27 2.91
C ILE A 217 4.93 7.68 2.17
N GLY A 218 5.03 8.00 0.89
CA GLY A 218 6.15 7.59 0.04
C GLY A 218 7.07 8.76 -0.28
N LYS A 219 7.02 9.24 -1.52
CA LYS A 219 7.94 10.21 -2.12
C LYS A 219 8.11 11.49 -1.28
N ALA A 220 7.05 11.98 -0.64
CA ALA A 220 7.10 13.20 0.17
C ALA A 220 8.12 13.10 1.34
N PHE A 221 8.24 11.92 1.96
CA PHE A 221 9.28 11.70 2.97
C PHE A 221 10.67 11.72 2.36
N TYR A 222 10.90 10.95 1.30
CA TYR A 222 12.22 10.84 0.67
C TYR A 222 12.74 12.14 0.06
N GLU A 223 11.83 13.03 -0.35
CA GLU A 223 12.15 14.35 -0.89
C GLU A 223 12.19 15.43 0.22
N GLY A 224 12.11 15.04 1.51
CA GLY A 224 12.22 15.94 2.65
C GLY A 224 11.06 16.91 2.83
N ARG A 225 9.89 16.62 2.27
CA ARG A 225 8.70 17.50 2.34
C ARG A 225 7.85 17.26 3.57
N ILE A 226 8.04 16.13 4.25
CA ILE A 226 7.32 15.75 5.47
C ILE A 226 8.34 15.32 6.52
N ASN A 227 8.21 15.87 7.72
CA ASN A 227 8.90 15.38 8.89
C ASN A 227 7.97 14.43 9.66
N LEU A 228 8.18 13.12 9.50
CA LEU A 228 7.36 12.10 10.13
C LEU A 228 7.35 12.17 11.65
N ASN A 229 8.40 12.70 12.30
CA ASN A 229 8.42 12.88 13.76
C ASN A 229 7.29 13.78 14.29
N ASN A 230 6.66 14.58 13.42
CA ASN A 230 5.54 15.43 13.81
C ASN A 230 4.21 14.64 13.94
N PHE A 231 4.19 13.37 13.50
CA PHE A 231 2.96 12.59 13.35
C PHE A 231 2.98 11.24 14.08
N PHE A 232 4.08 10.88 14.73
CA PHE A 232 4.26 9.67 15.54
C PHE A 232 4.24 9.96 17.03
#